data_79544d77f3e980e1395379f2d3c16b30
#
_entry.id   79544d77f3e980e1395379f2d3c16b30
#
_cell.length_a   1.000
_cell.length_b   1.000
_cell.length_c   1.000
_cell.angle_alpha   90.00
_cell.angle_beta   90.00
_cell.angle_gamma   90.00
#
_symmetry.space_group_name_H-M   'P 1'
#
loop_
_entity.id
_entity.type
_entity.pdbx_description
1 polymer ?
#
loop_
_entity_poly.entity_id
_entity_poly.type
_entity_poly.pdbx_seq_one_letter_code
_entity_poly.pdbx_strand_id
1 'polypeptide(L)'
;NYWAIWCAPCREEIPELNALDRNAELLVYAVNYDGKKGDELRSQAAELGIAFALLEEDPGAALGIERPRVLPTTLLITPQGRVSDTLVGPQTRESLMAIWRLRKGSE
;
A
#
# COMPACT_ATOMS: atom_id res chain seq x y z
N ASN A 1 0.62 -0.05 -1.27
CA ASN A 1 -0.84 0.08 -1.22
C ASN A 1 -1.32 1.08 -2.26
N TYR A 2 -2.24 0.66 -3.12
CA TYR A 2 -2.88 1.51 -4.11
C TYR A 2 -4.14 2.12 -3.52
N TRP A 3 -4.27 3.45 -3.64
CA TRP A 3 -5.38 4.22 -3.06
C TRP A 3 -5.80 5.35 -3.99
N ALA A 4 -6.99 5.89 -3.76
CA ALA A 4 -7.47 7.09 -4.45
C ALA A 4 -8.34 7.91 -3.50
N ILE A 5 -8.39 9.22 -3.74
CA ILE A 5 -9.16 10.14 -2.90
C ILE A 5 -10.67 9.80 -2.89
N TRP A 6 -11.17 9.28 -3.99
CA TRP A 6 -12.59 8.94 -4.15
C TRP A 6 -12.95 7.55 -3.63
N CYS A 7 -11.98 6.78 -3.16
CA CYS A 7 -12.17 5.39 -2.75
C CYS A 7 -12.51 5.31 -1.26
N ALA A 8 -13.79 5.09 -0.91
CA ALA A 8 -14.22 5.00 0.48
C ALA A 8 -13.56 3.85 1.24
N PRO A 9 -13.48 2.61 0.69
CA PRO A 9 -12.78 1.53 1.39
C PRO A 9 -11.30 1.82 1.64
N CYS A 10 -10.65 2.58 0.73
CA CYS A 10 -9.26 2.99 0.93
C CYS A 10 -9.13 3.86 2.17
N ARG A 11 -10.07 4.81 2.35
CA ARG A 11 -10.06 5.71 3.51
C ARG A 11 -10.20 4.93 4.81
N GLU A 12 -11.05 3.93 4.83
CA GLU A 12 -11.27 3.10 6.02
C GLU A 12 -10.04 2.28 6.39
N GLU A 13 -9.23 1.94 5.40
CA GLU A 13 -8.02 1.14 5.59
C GLU A 13 -6.83 1.93 6.12
N ILE A 14 -6.78 3.24 5.87
CA ILE A 14 -5.62 4.07 6.20
C ILE A 14 -5.15 3.94 7.67
N PRO A 15 -6.02 3.97 8.69
CA PRO A 15 -5.56 3.79 10.07
C PRO A 15 -4.83 2.46 10.30
N GLU A 16 -5.27 1.40 9.62
CA GLU A 16 -4.62 0.08 9.71
C GLU A 16 -3.21 0.12 9.11
N LEU A 17 -3.07 0.77 7.97
CA LEU A 17 -1.78 0.91 7.30
C LEU A 17 -0.83 1.82 8.09
N ASN A 18 -1.35 2.90 8.67
CA ASN A 18 -0.55 3.76 9.54
C ASN A 18 -0.01 2.97 10.75
N ALA A 19 -0.86 2.13 11.35
CA ALA A 19 -0.45 1.28 12.47
C ALA A 19 0.59 0.26 12.03
N LEU A 20 0.41 -0.32 10.85
CA LEU A 20 1.36 -1.27 10.29
C LEU A 20 2.73 -0.63 10.04
N ASP A 21 2.75 0.59 9.51
CA ASP A 21 3.99 1.31 9.19
C ASP A 21 4.81 1.64 10.43
N ARG A 22 4.17 1.74 11.59
CA ARG A 22 4.87 1.97 12.85
C ARG A 22 5.64 0.74 13.33
N ASN A 23 5.40 -0.41 12.71
CA ASN A 23 6.13 -1.64 13.04
C ASN A 23 7.49 -1.60 12.35
N ALA A 24 8.58 -1.77 13.13
CA ALA A 24 9.94 -1.67 12.61
C ALA A 24 10.33 -2.79 11.63
N GLU A 25 9.50 -3.83 11.52
CA GLU A 25 9.83 -4.99 10.69
C GLU A 25 9.56 -4.77 9.21
N LEU A 26 8.73 -3.77 8.85
CA LEU A 26 8.37 -3.53 7.45
C LEU A 26 8.12 -2.05 7.20
N LEU A 27 8.03 -1.69 5.93
CA LEU A 27 7.72 -0.33 5.49
C LEU A 27 6.47 -0.37 4.64
N VAL A 28 5.63 0.66 4.77
CA VAL A 28 4.43 0.81 3.94
C VAL A 28 4.66 1.96 2.97
N TYR A 29 4.31 1.75 1.70
CA TYR A 29 4.38 2.77 0.67
C TYR A 29 3.02 2.95 0.02
N ALA A 30 2.65 4.20 -0.22
CA ALA A 30 1.39 4.56 -0.83
C ALA A 30 1.58 4.87 -2.31
N VAL A 31 0.71 4.30 -3.15
CA VAL A 31 0.70 4.56 -4.60
C VAL A 31 -0.64 5.17 -4.95
N ASN A 32 -0.64 6.41 -5.44
CA ASN A 32 -1.88 7.07 -5.87
C ASN A 32 -2.34 6.52 -7.22
N TYR A 33 -3.54 5.96 -7.23
CA TYR A 33 -4.09 5.32 -8.43
C TYR A 33 -4.33 6.31 -9.57
N ASP A 34 -4.67 7.55 -9.22
CA ASP A 34 -4.96 8.60 -10.20
C ASP A 34 -3.69 9.26 -10.77
N GLY A 35 -2.52 8.85 -10.30
CA GLY A 35 -1.25 9.37 -10.79
C GLY A 35 -0.94 10.80 -10.38
N LYS A 36 -1.54 11.29 -9.29
CA LYS A 36 -1.25 12.63 -8.79
C LYS A 36 0.19 12.72 -8.32
N LYS A 37 0.78 13.90 -8.45
CA LYS A 37 2.18 14.14 -8.10
C LYS A 37 2.32 15.44 -7.32
N GLY A 38 3.47 15.60 -6.68
CA GLY A 38 3.83 16.85 -6.02
C GLY A 38 2.85 17.30 -4.97
N ASP A 39 2.50 18.58 -4.98
CA ASP A 39 1.64 19.18 -3.97
C ASP A 39 0.22 18.60 -3.97
N GLU A 40 -0.30 18.26 -5.14
CA GLU A 40 -1.62 17.65 -5.24
C GLU A 40 -1.64 16.28 -4.58
N LEU A 41 -0.61 15.47 -4.81
CA LEU A 41 -0.48 14.17 -4.17
C LEU A 41 -0.40 14.32 -2.65
N ARG A 42 0.45 15.21 -2.17
CA ARG A 42 0.60 15.44 -0.73
C ARG A 42 -0.67 15.95 -0.08
N SER A 43 -1.39 16.82 -0.78
CA SER A 43 -2.66 17.37 -0.28
C SER A 43 -3.72 16.27 -0.14
N GLN A 44 -3.86 15.41 -1.13
CA GLN A 44 -4.81 14.31 -1.07
C GLN A 44 -4.44 13.31 0.03
N ALA A 45 -3.15 12.98 0.15
CA ALA A 45 -2.67 12.08 1.18
C ALA A 45 -2.95 12.65 2.59
N ALA A 46 -2.70 13.93 2.77
CA ALA A 46 -2.97 14.60 4.05
C ALA A 46 -4.45 14.57 4.40
N GLU A 47 -5.32 14.79 3.40
CA GLU A 47 -6.78 14.75 3.59
C GLU A 47 -7.23 13.38 4.10
N LEU A 48 -6.61 12.30 3.63
CA LEU A 48 -6.92 10.94 4.05
C LEU A 48 -6.20 10.52 5.33
N GLY A 49 -5.29 11.33 5.85
CA GLY A 49 -4.53 11.00 7.06
C GLY A 49 -3.43 9.98 6.83
N ILE A 50 -2.91 9.88 5.61
CA ILE A 50 -1.82 8.94 5.29
C ILE A 50 -0.54 9.42 5.96
N ALA A 51 0.02 8.59 6.85
CA ALA A 51 1.27 8.90 7.57
C ALA A 51 2.46 8.07 7.10
N PHE A 52 2.27 7.20 6.12
CA PHE A 52 3.36 6.40 5.55
C PHE A 52 3.86 7.02 4.25
N ALA A 53 4.98 6.51 3.73
CA ALA A 53 5.68 7.12 2.60
C ALA A 53 4.86 7.09 1.32
N LEU A 54 4.92 8.19 0.56
CA LEU A 54 4.25 8.32 -0.74
C LEU A 54 5.26 8.06 -1.85
N LEU A 55 4.86 7.21 -2.81
CA LEU A 55 5.64 7.04 -4.04
C LEU A 55 5.10 8.01 -5.09
N GLU A 56 6.00 8.74 -5.74
CA GLU A 56 5.63 9.67 -6.83
C GLU A 56 5.30 8.92 -8.12
N GLU A 57 5.82 7.71 -8.27
CA GLU A 57 5.64 6.88 -9.46
C GLU A 57 5.00 5.55 -9.09
N ASP A 58 4.15 5.03 -9.96
CA ASP A 58 3.60 3.69 -9.80
C ASP A 58 4.71 2.67 -10.11
N PRO A 59 5.08 1.81 -9.15
CA PRO A 59 6.14 0.81 -9.36
C PRO A 59 5.68 -0.43 -10.11
N GLY A 60 4.42 -0.49 -10.53
CA GLY A 60 3.82 -1.71 -11.09
C GLY A 60 4.58 -2.29 -12.27
N ALA A 61 4.98 -1.44 -13.23
CA ALA A 61 5.72 -1.91 -14.40
C ALA A 61 7.06 -2.54 -14.00
N ALA A 62 7.79 -1.89 -13.07
CA ALA A 62 9.07 -2.41 -12.58
C ALA A 62 8.90 -3.72 -11.81
N LEU A 63 7.76 -3.89 -11.14
CA LEU A 63 7.44 -5.11 -10.38
C LEU A 63 6.82 -6.20 -11.25
N GLY A 64 6.54 -5.92 -12.52
CA GLY A 64 5.96 -6.89 -13.42
C GLY A 64 4.49 -7.18 -13.17
N ILE A 65 3.75 -6.25 -12.59
CA ILE A 65 2.32 -6.43 -12.32
C ILE A 65 1.48 -5.52 -13.21
N GLU A 66 0.26 -5.97 -13.48
CA GLU A 66 -0.74 -5.15 -14.15
C GLU A 66 -1.33 -4.15 -13.15
N ARG A 67 -1.79 -3.02 -13.67
CA ARG A 67 -2.47 -2.02 -12.84
C ARG A 67 -3.69 -2.64 -12.17
N PRO A 68 -3.86 -2.48 -10.85
CA PRO A 68 -5.04 -3.01 -10.15
C PRO A 68 -6.35 -2.48 -10.74
N ARG A 69 -7.37 -3.30 -10.74
CA ARG A 69 -8.72 -2.92 -11.20
C ARG A 69 -9.67 -2.64 -10.06
N VAL A 70 -9.29 -3.02 -8.85
CA VAL A 70 -10.10 -2.83 -7.64
C VAL A 70 -9.25 -2.11 -6.61
N LEU A 71 -9.83 -1.15 -5.91
CA LEU A 71 -9.16 -0.43 -4.82
C LEU A 71 -9.90 -0.67 -3.51
N PRO A 72 -9.17 -0.78 -2.40
CA PRO A 72 -7.72 -0.80 -2.33
C PRO A 72 -7.14 -2.13 -2.79
N THR A 73 -5.91 -2.10 -3.27
CA THR A 73 -5.12 -3.30 -3.54
C THR A 73 -3.77 -3.10 -2.88
N THR A 74 -3.32 -4.10 -2.13
CA THR A 74 -2.04 -4.07 -1.43
C THR A 74 -1.13 -5.15 -1.96
N LEU A 75 0.10 -4.77 -2.32
CA LEU A 75 1.13 -5.72 -2.74
C LEU A 75 2.07 -5.97 -1.57
N LEU A 76 2.38 -7.23 -1.33
CA LEU A 76 3.44 -7.58 -0.39
C LEU A 76 4.72 -7.80 -1.19
N ILE A 77 5.75 -7.03 -0.86
CA ILE A 77 7.03 -7.06 -1.58
C ILE A 77 8.09 -7.68 -0.68
N THR A 78 8.79 -8.69 -1.17
CA THR A 78 9.87 -9.34 -0.41
C THR A 78 11.11 -8.46 -0.39
N PRO A 79 12.07 -8.73 0.52
CA PRO A 79 13.35 -8.02 0.53
C PRO A 79 14.13 -8.13 -0.79
N GLN A 80 13.84 -9.14 -1.60
CA GLN A 80 14.47 -9.32 -2.91
C GLN A 80 13.77 -8.53 -4.02
N GLY A 81 12.71 -7.78 -3.68
CA GLY A 81 11.99 -6.94 -4.64
C GLY A 81 10.93 -7.66 -5.44
N ARG A 82 10.44 -8.79 -4.97
CA ARG A 82 9.39 -9.56 -5.66
C ARG A 82 8.04 -9.38 -5.00
N VAL A 83 7.00 -9.37 -5.81
CA VAL A 83 5.63 -9.39 -5.30
C VAL A 83 5.28 -10.83 -4.89
N SER A 84 5.14 -11.06 -3.59
CA SER A 84 4.77 -12.39 -3.09
C SER A 84 3.25 -12.55 -3.02
N ASP A 85 2.52 -11.48 -2.78
CA ASP A 85 1.06 -11.52 -2.63
C ASP A 85 0.44 -10.25 -3.19
N THR A 86 -0.75 -10.40 -3.77
CA THR A 86 -1.60 -9.29 -4.20
C THR A 86 -2.93 -9.44 -3.47
N LEU A 87 -3.22 -8.49 -2.58
CA LEU A 87 -4.38 -8.56 -1.70
C LEU A 87 -5.41 -7.53 -2.16
N VAL A 88 -6.52 -8.02 -2.68
CA VAL A 88 -7.59 -7.17 -3.22
C VAL A 88 -8.60 -6.89 -2.11
N GLY A 89 -8.98 -5.62 -1.98
CA GLY A 89 -9.91 -5.17 -0.96
C GLY A 89 -9.22 -4.72 0.32
N PRO A 90 -10.00 -4.17 1.28
CA PRO A 90 -9.44 -3.65 2.52
C PRO A 90 -8.82 -4.74 3.38
N GLN A 91 -7.68 -4.41 3.99
CA GLN A 91 -6.96 -5.31 4.89
C GLN A 91 -6.90 -4.69 6.28
N THR A 92 -6.65 -5.52 7.29
CA THR A 92 -6.37 -5.05 8.64
C THR A 92 -4.87 -5.16 8.89
N ARG A 93 -4.41 -4.46 9.94
CA ARG A 93 -3.03 -4.60 10.38
C ARG A 93 -2.71 -6.07 10.66
N GLU A 94 -3.64 -6.76 11.34
CA GLU A 94 -3.46 -8.17 11.71
C GLU A 94 -3.38 -9.08 10.48
N SER A 95 -4.24 -8.86 9.48
CA SER A 95 -4.22 -9.70 8.28
C SER A 95 -2.91 -9.52 7.50
N LEU A 96 -2.43 -8.28 7.38
CA LEU A 96 -1.18 -7.98 6.69
C LEU A 96 0.03 -8.54 7.44
N MET A 97 0.05 -8.39 8.77
CA MET A 97 1.14 -8.92 9.57
C MET A 97 1.21 -10.45 9.51
N ALA A 98 0.05 -11.11 9.51
CA ALA A 98 0.00 -12.57 9.45
C ALA A 98 0.62 -13.08 8.14
N ILE A 99 0.27 -12.45 7.01
CA ILE A 99 0.81 -12.82 5.72
C ILE A 99 2.30 -12.52 5.65
N TRP A 100 2.70 -11.33 6.14
CA TRP A 100 4.11 -10.94 6.14
C TRP A 100 4.97 -11.91 6.93
N ARG A 101 4.52 -12.31 8.12
CA ARG A 101 5.26 -13.27 8.96
C ARG A 101 5.37 -14.63 8.31
N LEU A 102 4.33 -15.05 7.61
CA LEU A 102 4.33 -16.30 6.87
C LEU A 102 5.36 -16.27 5.74
N ARG A 103 5.40 -15.17 4.96
CA ARG A 103 6.33 -15.02 3.85
C ARG A 103 7.76 -14.81 4.31
N LYS A 104 7.96 -14.06 5.37
CA LYS A 104 9.26 -13.83 5.97
C LYS A 104 9.97 -15.16 6.31
N GLY A 105 9.22 -16.13 6.83
CA GLY A 105 9.76 -17.43 7.17
C GLY A 105 10.11 -18.29 5.96
N SER A 106 9.64 -17.95 4.76
CA SER A 106 9.89 -18.67 3.52
C SER A 106 11.10 -18.15 2.76
N GLU A 107 11.55 -16.98 3.13
CA GLU A 107 12.71 -16.31 2.49
C GLU A 107 13.97 -16.51 3.34
#